data_9991cfda3411bf7f44bc57f81bf25547
#
_entry.id   9991cfda3411bf7f44bc57f81bf25547
#
_cell.length_a   1.000
_cell.length_b   1.000
_cell.length_c   1.000
_cell.angle_alpha   90.00
_cell.angle_beta   90.00
_cell.angle_gamma   90.00
#
_symmetry.space_group_name_H-M   'P 1'
#
loop_
_entity.id
_entity.type
_entity.pdbx_description
1 polymer ?
#
loop_
_entity_poly.entity_id
_entity_poly.type
_entity_poly.pdbx_seq_one_letter_code
_entity_poly.pdbx_strand_id
1 'polypeptide(L)'
;YILNQTKFGNWIQASGGNPSAARARGVNVNATKVALFMLCSAMSAFAGIISSIRTSAANPNSGTGYELEVIAMVVIGGTALMGGRGTIVGTVLGVFILRVMRNGIVMIGVPGLAYNIFIGAIILGMMALHSALEKRHNEGT
;
A
#
# COMPACT_ATOMS: atom_id res chain seq x y z
N TYR A 1 -9.36 -11.14 8.49
CA TYR A 1 -10.01 -12.44 8.33
C TYR A 1 -9.94 -12.92 6.88
N ILE A 2 -10.42 -12.13 5.90
CA ILE A 2 -10.49 -12.50 4.47
C ILE A 2 -9.11 -12.90 3.92
N LEU A 3 -8.06 -12.14 4.22
CA LEU A 3 -6.73 -12.38 3.66
C LEU A 3 -6.08 -13.68 4.18
N ASN A 4 -6.29 -14.02 5.46
CA ASN A 4 -5.59 -15.12 6.12
C ASN A 4 -6.41 -16.40 6.25
N GLN A 5 -7.74 -16.32 6.16
CA GLN A 5 -8.65 -17.42 6.49
C GLN A 5 -9.51 -17.89 5.31
N THR A 6 -9.36 -17.28 4.11
CA THR A 6 -10.17 -17.65 2.95
C THR A 6 -9.33 -18.10 1.76
N LYS A 7 -9.93 -18.93 0.90
CA LYS A 7 -9.34 -19.33 -0.39
C LYS A 7 -9.00 -18.12 -1.26
N PHE A 8 -9.82 -17.07 -1.17
CA PHE A 8 -9.61 -15.83 -1.92
C PHE A 8 -8.33 -15.10 -1.46
N GLY A 9 -8.05 -15.06 -0.15
CA GLY A 9 -6.81 -14.50 0.37
C GLY A 9 -5.56 -15.25 -0.12
N ASN A 10 -5.62 -16.58 -0.16
CA ASN A 10 -4.55 -17.39 -0.74
C ASN A 10 -4.35 -17.09 -2.23
N TRP A 11 -5.43 -16.89 -2.99
CA TRP A 11 -5.33 -16.51 -4.40
C TRP A 11 -4.69 -15.14 -4.60
N ILE A 12 -4.99 -14.19 -3.71
CA ILE A 12 -4.39 -12.86 -3.71
C ILE A 12 -2.87 -12.97 -3.56
N GLN A 13 -2.41 -13.69 -2.52
CA GLN A 13 -0.99 -13.84 -2.24
C GLN A 13 -0.26 -14.61 -3.33
N ALA A 14 -0.84 -15.72 -3.81
CA ALA A 14 -0.28 -16.52 -4.88
C ALA A 14 -0.18 -15.72 -6.20
N SER A 15 -1.24 -14.97 -6.55
CA SER A 15 -1.28 -14.15 -7.76
C SER A 15 -0.29 -12.98 -7.71
N GLY A 16 -0.01 -12.46 -6.51
CA GLY A 16 0.97 -11.40 -6.31
C GLY A 16 2.41 -11.89 -6.30
N GLY A 17 2.68 -13.07 -5.72
CA GLY A 17 4.04 -13.60 -5.59
C GLY A 17 4.57 -14.25 -6.88
N ASN A 18 3.79 -15.13 -7.49
CA ASN A 18 4.13 -15.76 -8.76
C ASN A 18 2.88 -16.05 -9.59
N PRO A 19 2.51 -15.14 -10.51
CA PRO A 19 1.32 -15.28 -11.33
C PRO A 19 1.30 -16.53 -12.22
N SER A 20 2.45 -16.98 -12.72
CA SER A 20 2.57 -18.16 -13.57
C SER A 20 2.33 -19.45 -12.78
N ALA A 21 2.92 -19.58 -11.60
CA ALA A 21 2.69 -20.71 -10.71
C ALA A 21 1.25 -20.74 -10.18
N ALA A 22 0.64 -19.59 -9.93
CA ALA A 22 -0.76 -19.50 -9.52
C ALA A 22 -1.70 -19.98 -10.61
N ARG A 23 -1.46 -19.62 -11.87
CA ARG A 23 -2.23 -20.14 -13.03
C ARG A 23 -2.10 -21.64 -13.19
N ALA A 24 -0.90 -22.19 -13.04
CA ALA A 24 -0.66 -23.64 -13.11
C ALA A 24 -1.45 -24.41 -12.05
N ARG A 25 -1.77 -23.79 -10.92
CA ARG A 25 -2.61 -24.34 -9.84
C ARG A 25 -4.10 -24.07 -10.01
N GLY A 26 -4.53 -23.56 -11.17
CA GLY A 26 -5.95 -23.30 -11.48
C GLY A 26 -6.49 -21.99 -10.93
N VAL A 27 -5.64 -21.08 -10.42
CA VAL A 27 -6.09 -19.76 -9.95
C VAL A 27 -6.32 -18.84 -11.15
N ASN A 28 -7.52 -18.27 -11.25
CA ASN A 28 -7.80 -17.25 -12.25
C ASN A 28 -7.23 -15.89 -11.79
N VAL A 29 -5.95 -15.64 -12.12
CA VAL A 29 -5.21 -14.44 -11.75
C VAL A 29 -5.89 -13.16 -12.23
N ASN A 30 -6.48 -13.18 -13.44
CA ASN A 30 -7.14 -11.99 -13.99
C ASN A 30 -8.41 -11.65 -13.21
N ALA A 31 -9.25 -12.65 -12.93
CA ALA A 31 -10.46 -12.45 -12.13
C ALA A 31 -10.12 -11.96 -10.71
N THR A 32 -9.07 -12.51 -10.09
CA THR A 32 -8.60 -12.09 -8.77
C THR A 32 -8.15 -10.63 -8.78
N LYS A 33 -7.39 -10.22 -9.80
CA LYS A 33 -6.95 -8.82 -9.96
C LYS A 33 -8.13 -7.88 -10.15
N VAL A 34 -9.07 -8.21 -11.04
CA VAL A 34 -10.27 -7.39 -11.28
C VAL A 34 -11.07 -7.21 -9.99
N ALA A 35 -11.32 -8.30 -9.25
CA ALA A 35 -12.03 -8.23 -7.97
C ALA A 35 -11.33 -7.33 -6.94
N LEU A 36 -9.99 -7.39 -6.89
CA LEU A 36 -9.21 -6.50 -6.00
C LEU A 36 -9.29 -5.04 -6.41
N PHE A 37 -9.20 -4.74 -7.71
CA PHE A 37 -9.36 -3.37 -8.20
C PHE A 37 -10.76 -2.82 -7.93
N MET A 38 -11.80 -3.63 -8.11
CA MET A 38 -13.17 -3.25 -7.78
C MET A 38 -13.33 -2.94 -6.29
N LEU A 39 -12.79 -3.80 -5.42
CA LEU A 39 -12.82 -3.58 -3.97
C LEU A 39 -12.05 -2.30 -3.59
N CYS A 40 -10.87 -2.10 -4.14
CA CYS A 40 -10.05 -0.91 -3.89
C CYS A 40 -10.77 0.37 -4.32
N SER A 41 -11.38 0.36 -5.52
CA SER A 41 -12.15 1.49 -6.05
C SER A 41 -13.37 1.81 -5.17
N ALA A 42 -14.10 0.79 -4.71
CA ALA A 42 -15.24 0.96 -3.83
C ALA A 42 -14.83 1.58 -2.47
N MET A 43 -13.74 1.09 -1.88
CA MET A 43 -13.21 1.64 -0.62
C MET A 43 -12.67 3.07 -0.80
N SER A 44 -12.03 3.36 -1.93
CA SER A 44 -11.55 4.71 -2.26
C SER A 44 -12.72 5.70 -2.44
N ALA A 45 -13.79 5.30 -3.14
CA ALA A 45 -14.99 6.12 -3.28
C ALA A 45 -15.64 6.41 -1.91
N PHE A 46 -15.73 5.39 -1.05
CA PHE A 46 -16.27 5.56 0.30
C PHE A 46 -15.42 6.52 1.14
N ALA A 47 -14.08 6.41 1.06
CA ALA A 47 -13.17 7.35 1.72
C ALA A 47 -13.31 8.78 1.19
N GLY A 48 -13.52 8.95 -0.13
CA GLY A 48 -13.77 10.24 -0.76
C GLY A 48 -15.07 10.89 -0.26
N ILE A 49 -16.15 10.12 -0.12
CA ILE A 49 -17.42 10.60 0.42
C ILE A 49 -17.25 11.11 1.87
N ILE A 50 -16.60 10.30 2.71
CA ILE A 50 -16.32 10.70 4.12
C ILE A 50 -15.48 11.98 4.16
N SER A 51 -14.46 12.08 3.30
CA SER A 51 -13.62 13.27 3.21
C SER A 51 -14.40 14.51 2.82
N SER A 52 -15.28 14.41 1.82
CA SER A 52 -16.13 15.52 1.36
C SER A 52 -17.10 15.99 2.44
N ILE A 53 -17.71 15.07 3.18
CA ILE A 53 -18.59 15.40 4.30
C ILE A 53 -17.81 16.12 5.40
N ARG A 54 -16.61 15.64 5.73
CA ARG A 54 -15.76 16.22 6.78
C ARG A 54 -15.30 17.65 6.44
N THR A 55 -15.01 17.94 5.19
CA THR A 55 -14.54 19.25 4.74
C THR A 55 -15.69 20.17 4.31
N SER A 56 -16.93 19.66 4.26
CA SER A 56 -18.12 20.35 3.72
C SER A 56 -17.89 20.95 2.33
N ALA A 57 -16.96 20.38 1.58
CA ALA A 57 -16.59 20.83 0.22
C ALA A 57 -16.22 19.66 -0.66
N ALA A 58 -16.70 19.66 -1.89
CA ALA A 58 -16.27 18.77 -2.96
C ALA A 58 -15.28 19.50 -3.86
N ASN A 59 -14.00 19.27 -3.67
CA ASN A 59 -12.95 19.85 -4.51
C ASN A 59 -12.40 18.77 -5.43
N PRO A 60 -12.37 18.95 -6.77
CA PRO A 60 -11.86 17.96 -7.71
C PRO A 60 -10.36 17.66 -7.52
N ASN A 61 -9.60 18.57 -6.91
CA ASN A 61 -8.19 18.37 -6.58
C ASN A 61 -7.94 17.70 -5.21
N SER A 62 -9.01 17.36 -4.48
CA SER A 62 -8.91 16.64 -3.22
C SER A 62 -8.33 15.25 -3.48
N GLY A 63 -7.20 14.93 -2.86
CA GLY A 63 -6.56 13.64 -3.02
C GLY A 63 -5.35 13.62 -3.96
N THR A 64 -5.06 14.71 -4.66
CA THR A 64 -3.83 14.81 -5.47
C THR A 64 -2.60 14.62 -4.58
N GLY A 65 -1.72 13.66 -4.96
CA GLY A 65 -0.52 13.30 -4.19
C GLY A 65 -0.76 12.24 -3.09
N TYR A 66 -2.01 11.84 -2.82
CA TYR A 66 -2.31 10.79 -1.84
C TYR A 66 -1.84 9.41 -2.30
N GLU A 67 -1.71 9.19 -3.60
CA GLU A 67 -1.24 7.92 -4.17
C GLU A 67 0.14 7.56 -3.64
N LEU A 68 1.10 8.49 -3.65
CA LEU A 68 2.45 8.26 -3.12
C LEU A 68 2.44 8.07 -1.59
N GLU A 69 1.64 8.87 -0.89
CA GLU A 69 1.48 8.77 0.55
C GLU A 69 0.93 7.39 0.96
N VAL A 70 -0.09 6.91 0.27
CA VAL A 70 -0.69 5.58 0.54
C VAL A 70 0.29 4.45 0.23
N ILE A 71 1.04 4.54 -0.88
CA ILE A 71 2.08 3.56 -1.20
C ILE A 71 3.13 3.52 -0.07
N ALA A 72 3.60 4.68 0.38
CA ALA A 72 4.56 4.76 1.49
C ALA A 72 4.01 4.12 2.78
N MET A 73 2.74 4.39 3.14
CA MET A 73 2.08 3.79 4.32
C MET A 73 2.08 2.27 4.26
N VAL A 74 1.74 1.72 3.09
CA VAL A 74 1.65 0.27 2.88
C VAL A 74 3.03 -0.38 2.90
N VAL A 75 4.04 0.27 2.32
CA VAL A 75 5.43 -0.22 2.27
C VAL A 75 6.08 -0.18 3.66
N ILE A 76 5.93 0.91 4.42
CA ILE A 76 6.37 1.00 5.81
C ILE A 76 5.68 -0.07 6.66
N GLY A 77 4.42 -0.38 6.36
CA GLY A 77 3.69 -1.48 6.97
C GLY A 77 4.19 -2.88 6.61
N GLY A 78 5.27 -3.00 5.81
CA GLY A 78 5.91 -4.26 5.46
C GLY A 78 5.25 -5.01 4.31
N THR A 79 4.43 -4.34 3.51
CA THR A 79 3.87 -4.93 2.28
C THR A 79 4.88 -4.79 1.15
N ALA A 80 5.19 -5.91 0.48
CA ALA A 80 6.13 -5.94 -0.62
C ALA A 80 5.57 -5.23 -1.86
N LEU A 81 6.34 -4.30 -2.44
CA LEU A 81 5.97 -3.58 -3.67
C LEU A 81 5.78 -4.51 -4.87
N MET A 82 6.56 -5.59 -4.94
CA MET A 82 6.45 -6.60 -6.00
C MET A 82 5.29 -7.57 -5.79
N GLY A 83 4.57 -7.47 -4.66
CA GLY A 83 3.41 -8.31 -4.32
C GLY A 83 3.79 -9.60 -3.58
N GLY A 84 2.78 -10.43 -3.32
CA GLY A 84 2.92 -11.74 -2.70
C GLY A 84 3.04 -11.75 -1.17
N ARG A 85 3.46 -10.66 -0.55
CA ARG A 85 3.62 -10.56 0.91
C ARG A 85 3.07 -9.24 1.41
N GLY A 86 2.29 -9.30 2.47
CA GLY A 86 1.76 -8.14 3.17
C GLY A 86 0.87 -8.54 4.33
N THR A 87 0.79 -7.67 5.33
CA THR A 87 -0.05 -7.87 6.50
C THR A 87 -0.94 -6.66 6.73
N ILE A 88 -2.20 -6.92 7.06
CA ILE A 88 -3.15 -5.84 7.36
C ILE A 88 -2.73 -5.08 8.61
N VAL A 89 -2.27 -5.78 9.65
CA VAL A 89 -1.79 -5.17 10.90
C VAL A 89 -0.60 -4.24 10.63
N GLY A 90 0.36 -4.71 9.83
CA GLY A 90 1.50 -3.88 9.43
C GLY A 90 1.06 -2.63 8.67
N THR A 91 0.14 -2.77 7.71
CA THR A 91 -0.40 -1.63 6.95
C THR A 91 -1.09 -0.61 7.86
N VAL A 92 -1.91 -1.06 8.83
CA VAL A 92 -2.56 -0.15 9.81
C VAL A 92 -1.52 0.61 10.64
N LEU A 93 -0.46 -0.07 11.11
CA LEU A 93 0.63 0.58 11.83
C LEU A 93 1.38 1.58 10.95
N GLY A 94 1.65 1.24 9.69
CA GLY A 94 2.26 2.14 8.71
C GLY A 94 1.44 3.42 8.48
N VAL A 95 0.12 3.27 8.33
CA VAL A 95 -0.82 4.40 8.24
C VAL A 95 -0.73 5.29 9.48
N PHE A 96 -0.74 4.67 10.67
CA PHE A 96 -0.67 5.43 11.94
C PHE A 96 0.65 6.20 12.07
N ILE A 97 1.78 5.56 11.79
CA ILE A 97 3.12 6.17 11.85
C ILE A 97 3.19 7.39 10.92
N LEU A 98 2.83 7.23 9.63
CA LEU A 98 2.90 8.35 8.68
C LEU A 98 1.93 9.48 9.01
N ARG A 99 0.74 9.17 9.54
CA ARG A 99 -0.21 10.21 9.96
C ARG A 99 0.31 11.02 11.15
N VAL A 100 0.93 10.38 12.13
CA VAL A 100 1.57 11.07 13.27
C VAL A 100 2.74 11.93 12.78
N MET A 101 3.60 11.39 11.91
CA MET A 101 4.72 12.12 11.32
C MET A 101 4.24 13.35 10.53
N ARG A 102 3.21 13.20 9.69
CA ARG A 102 2.64 14.30 8.92
C ARG A 102 2.14 15.41 9.82
N ASN A 103 1.38 15.07 10.87
CA ASN A 103 0.89 16.04 11.82
C ASN A 103 2.04 16.77 12.54
N GLY A 104 3.09 16.04 12.94
CA GLY A 104 4.28 16.63 13.55
C GLY A 104 5.00 17.62 12.62
N ILE A 105 5.20 17.25 11.35
CA ILE A 105 5.84 18.13 10.35
C ILE A 105 5.03 19.40 10.10
N VAL A 106 3.70 19.27 10.00
CA VAL A 106 2.81 20.43 9.82
C VAL A 106 2.84 21.35 11.05
N MET A 107 2.91 20.80 12.26
CA MET A 107 2.99 21.59 13.49
C MET A 107 4.29 22.40 13.63
N ILE A 108 5.39 21.91 13.05
CA ILE A 108 6.69 22.62 13.00
C ILE A 108 6.69 23.74 11.94
N GLY A 109 5.63 23.83 11.11
CA GLY A 109 5.51 24.86 10.08
C GLY A 109 6.29 24.57 8.80
N VAL A 110 6.70 23.32 8.57
CA VAL A 110 7.43 22.91 7.37
C VAL A 110 6.47 22.89 6.16
N PRO A 111 6.85 23.48 5.01
CA PRO A 111 6.02 23.48 3.81
C PRO A 111 5.67 22.07 3.34
N GLY A 112 4.46 21.87 2.81
CA GLY A 112 3.98 20.55 2.36
C GLY A 112 4.84 19.89 1.27
N LEU A 113 5.61 20.69 0.51
CA LEU A 113 6.59 20.18 -0.45
C LEU A 113 7.72 19.36 0.19
N ALA A 114 8.19 19.78 1.37
CA ALA A 114 9.23 19.04 2.10
C ALA A 114 8.71 17.68 2.59
N TYR A 115 7.43 17.57 2.91
CA TYR A 115 6.78 16.30 3.25
C TYR A 115 6.81 15.29 2.09
N ASN A 116 6.55 15.76 0.87
CA ASN A 116 6.61 14.89 -0.33
C ASN A 116 8.02 14.38 -0.62
N ILE A 117 9.06 15.21 -0.40
CA ILE A 117 10.46 14.79 -0.52
C ILE A 117 10.76 13.70 0.52
N PHE A 118 10.27 13.87 1.74
CA PHE A 118 10.45 12.91 2.82
C PHE A 118 9.80 11.56 2.51
N ILE A 119 8.56 11.56 1.98
CA ILE A 119 7.88 10.35 1.51
C ILE A 119 8.68 9.66 0.41
N GLY A 120 9.15 10.40 -0.58
CA GLY A 120 9.97 9.86 -1.67
C GLY A 120 11.25 9.19 -1.16
N ALA A 121 11.94 9.83 -0.21
CA ALA A 121 13.14 9.27 0.41
C ALA A 121 12.85 7.98 1.19
N ILE A 122 11.74 7.90 1.91
CA ILE A 122 11.31 6.69 2.61
C ILE A 122 11.05 5.54 1.63
N ILE A 123 10.32 5.79 0.54
CA ILE A 123 10.01 4.77 -0.47
C ILE A 123 11.31 4.24 -1.08
N LEU A 124 12.22 5.11 -1.48
CA LEU A 124 13.51 4.73 -2.05
C LEU A 124 14.37 3.95 -1.05
N GLY A 125 14.40 4.37 0.20
CA GLY A 125 15.12 3.69 1.27
C GLY A 125 14.60 2.27 1.51
N MET A 126 13.27 2.11 1.56
CA MET A 126 12.66 0.78 1.72
C MET A 126 12.86 -0.12 0.49
N MET A 127 12.82 0.43 -0.73
CA MET A 127 13.15 -0.32 -1.94
C MET A 127 14.60 -0.80 -1.92
N ALA A 128 15.55 0.06 -1.56
CA ALA A 128 16.95 -0.29 -1.46
C ALA A 128 17.19 -1.37 -0.40
N LEU A 129 16.54 -1.25 0.77
CA LEU A 129 16.62 -2.23 1.84
C LEU A 129 16.07 -3.59 1.40
N HIS A 130 14.92 -3.59 0.73
CA HIS A 130 14.27 -4.81 0.23
C HIS A 130 15.13 -5.51 -0.82
N SER A 131 15.69 -4.76 -1.77
CA SER A 131 16.62 -5.27 -2.79
C SER A 131 17.91 -5.84 -2.17
N ALA A 132 18.44 -5.19 -1.14
CA ALA A 132 19.64 -5.67 -0.45
C ALA A 132 19.39 -6.98 0.33
N LEU A 133 18.20 -7.12 0.94
CA LEU A 133 17.81 -8.34 1.66
C LEU A 133 17.57 -9.51 0.70
N GLU A 134 16.99 -9.25 -0.46
CA GLU A 134 16.72 -10.26 -1.48
C GLU A 134 18.02 -10.80 -2.11
N LYS A 135 19.01 -9.92 -2.35
CA LYS A 135 20.35 -10.33 -2.79
C LYS A 135 21.04 -11.25 -1.78
N ARG A 136 21.00 -10.92 -0.49
CA ARG A 136 21.58 -11.76 0.56
C ARG A 136 20.93 -13.14 0.67
N HIS A 137 19.63 -13.22 0.39
CA HIS A 137 18.91 -14.50 0.42
C HIS A 137 19.28 -15.40 -0.77
N ASN A 138 19.57 -14.81 -1.94
CA ASN A 138 19.97 -15.55 -3.14
C ASN A 138 21.46 -15.95 -3.14
N GLU A 139 22.32 -15.29 -2.37
CA GLU A 139 23.74 -15.63 -2.24
C GLU A 139 24.01 -16.70 -1.15
N GLY A 140 23.00 -17.03 -0.34
CA GLY A 140 23.08 -18.01 0.74
C GLY A 140 22.49 -19.39 0.44
N THR A 141 22.03 -19.62 -0.79
CA THR A 141 21.54 -20.92 -1.33
C THR A 141 22.35 -21.37 -2.52
#